data_520faf4d04a9498bc75a9ab5d1102c53
#
_entry.id   520faf4d04a9498bc75a9ab5d1102c53
#
_cell.length_a   1.000
_cell.length_b   1.000
_cell.length_c   1.000
_cell.angle_alpha   90.00
_cell.angle_beta   90.00
_cell.angle_gamma   90.00
#
_symmetry.space_group_name_H-M   'P 1'
#
loop_
_entity.id
_entity.type
_entity.pdbx_description
1 polymer ?
#
loop_
_entity_poly.entity_id
_entity_poly.type
_entity_poly.pdbx_seq_one_letter_code
_entity_poly.pdbx_strand_id
1 'polypeptide(L)'
;MGDTPRGTRRIVSHPILSSPARETVEFTWQGEQLSAFEGECISTALFANGIHVFGHHAKDNSPQGIFCANGQCSQCMVVADGLAVKSCMEPVKPGMRIEPLQGLPSLPVIEQPVPFREIEEIDVECLIVGGGPSGLAAAVELGKAGVRVLLVDDKDRLGGKLVLQTHKFFGSIDEVHAGTRGIDIATLMEEELRQYNTVECWLNTNAVAVYSDHKVGLVRDGREYLLARPETLLVAAGAREKSLTFRGNTLPGVYGAGAFQTLVNRDLVRPSEKLFIVGGGNVGLIAGYHALQAGIEVVGLVEALPECGGYKVHKDKLVRMGVPIHTRHTVVSANGDEHIESVTVAAIDENWAIVPGSERSYACDTLLIAVGLDPCDEFFHKANAFGMKAFSAGDASEIAEASAAIFSGKIQGIRIAKALGKDVPEIPDEWSRIEQILKSKPGNTEPEFLPDKREGVSVVFHCEQEIPCNP
;
A
#
# COMPACT_ATOMS: atom_id res chain seq x y z
N MET A 1 -15.88 -1.73 28.57
CA MET A 1 -16.21 -2.53 27.39
C MET A 1 -17.41 -1.82 26.76
N GLY A 2 -17.16 -0.98 25.74
CA GLY A 2 -18.24 -0.31 25.02
C GLY A 2 -18.95 -1.34 24.15
N ASP A 3 -20.28 -1.32 24.16
CA ASP A 3 -21.10 -2.17 23.31
C ASP A 3 -20.77 -1.91 21.84
N THR A 4 -20.16 -2.88 21.19
CA THR A 4 -19.99 -2.86 19.72
C THR A 4 -21.39 -3.02 19.10
N PRO A 5 -21.86 -2.09 18.26
CA PRO A 5 -23.16 -2.22 17.63
C PRO A 5 -23.27 -3.56 16.89
N ARG A 6 -24.41 -4.25 17.05
CA ARG A 6 -24.67 -5.52 16.35
C ARG A 6 -24.58 -5.28 14.84
N GLY A 7 -23.67 -5.98 14.15
CA GLY A 7 -23.51 -5.93 12.69
C GLY A 7 -22.31 -5.13 12.21
N THR A 8 -21.47 -4.58 13.07
CA THR A 8 -20.25 -3.90 12.61
C THR A 8 -19.14 -4.92 12.26
N ARG A 9 -18.53 -4.72 11.09
CA ARG A 9 -17.37 -5.53 10.67
C ARG A 9 -16.06 -5.02 11.25
N ARG A 10 -16.05 -4.55 12.49
CA ARG A 10 -14.86 -4.02 13.15
C ARG A 10 -14.06 -5.12 13.84
N ILE A 11 -12.74 -5.08 13.69
CA ILE A 11 -11.81 -5.94 14.40
C ILE A 11 -11.59 -5.31 15.78
N VAL A 12 -12.26 -5.84 16.78
CA VAL A 12 -12.19 -5.35 18.19
C VAL A 12 -11.06 -5.98 18.99
N SER A 13 -10.49 -7.07 18.49
CA SER A 13 -9.34 -7.76 19.09
C SER A 13 -8.43 -8.27 17.98
N HIS A 14 -7.15 -7.93 18.07
CA HIS A 14 -6.12 -8.37 17.14
C HIS A 14 -4.88 -8.76 17.95
N PRO A 15 -4.16 -9.87 17.61
CA PRO A 15 -3.04 -10.35 18.41
C PRO A 15 -1.85 -9.38 18.48
N ILE A 16 -1.73 -8.45 17.52
CA ILE A 16 -0.60 -7.53 17.41
C ILE A 16 -1.04 -6.06 17.53
N LEU A 17 -2.13 -5.70 16.83
CA LEU A 17 -2.55 -4.31 16.70
C LEU A 17 -3.45 -3.93 17.89
N SER A 18 -3.16 -2.79 18.50
CA SER A 18 -4.06 -2.18 19.47
C SER A 18 -5.24 -1.51 18.75
N SER A 19 -6.44 -1.65 19.31
CA SER A 19 -7.61 -0.88 18.90
C SER A 19 -7.74 0.32 19.84
N PRO A 20 -7.25 1.52 19.47
CA PRO A 20 -7.39 2.70 20.31
C PRO A 20 -8.85 3.11 20.42
N ALA A 21 -9.23 3.69 21.55
CA ALA A 21 -10.51 4.36 21.67
C ALA A 21 -10.54 5.56 20.72
N ARG A 22 -11.54 5.63 19.86
CA ARG A 22 -11.75 6.71 18.89
C ARG A 22 -13.11 7.34 19.12
N GLU A 23 -13.22 8.64 18.89
CA GLU A 23 -14.51 9.31 18.90
C GLU A 23 -15.36 8.82 17.72
N THR A 24 -16.67 8.72 17.96
CA THR A 24 -17.62 8.30 16.92
C THR A 24 -18.25 9.53 16.30
N VAL A 25 -18.32 9.56 14.99
CA VAL A 25 -19.01 10.58 14.20
C VAL A 25 -20.14 9.94 13.41
N GLU A 26 -21.22 10.68 13.20
CA GLU A 26 -22.37 10.23 12.45
C GLU A 26 -22.39 10.84 11.05
N PHE A 27 -22.81 10.06 10.06
CA PHE A 27 -22.97 10.45 8.66
C PHE A 27 -24.17 9.73 8.06
N THR A 28 -24.56 10.08 6.84
CA THR A 28 -25.64 9.37 6.14
C THR A 28 -25.14 8.71 4.85
N TRP A 29 -25.68 7.52 4.58
CA TRP A 29 -25.55 6.80 3.32
C TRP A 29 -26.94 6.56 2.75
N GLN A 30 -27.25 7.15 1.58
CA GLN A 30 -28.60 7.07 0.97
C GLN A 30 -29.72 7.49 1.94
N GLY A 31 -29.44 8.45 2.80
CA GLY A 31 -30.38 8.92 3.83
C GLY A 31 -30.46 8.06 5.10
N GLU A 32 -29.85 6.89 5.14
CA GLU A 32 -29.72 6.07 6.36
C GLU A 32 -28.58 6.58 7.23
N GLN A 33 -28.83 6.70 8.54
CA GLN A 33 -27.83 7.18 9.50
C GLN A 33 -26.88 6.06 9.89
N LEU A 34 -25.58 6.30 9.71
CA LEU A 34 -24.48 5.39 10.00
C LEU A 34 -23.45 6.06 10.91
N SER A 35 -22.57 5.25 11.51
CA SER A 35 -21.47 5.72 12.35
C SER A 35 -20.10 5.36 11.78
N ALA A 36 -19.14 6.26 11.97
CA ALA A 36 -17.72 6.08 11.66
C ALA A 36 -16.87 6.47 12.88
N PHE A 37 -15.60 6.12 12.88
CA PHE A 37 -14.65 6.74 13.77
C PHE A 37 -14.11 8.03 13.16
N GLU A 38 -13.80 9.01 14.01
CA GLU A 38 -13.18 10.26 13.56
C GLU A 38 -11.88 10.00 12.78
N GLY A 39 -11.72 10.69 11.64
CA GLY A 39 -10.58 10.53 10.73
C GLY A 39 -10.60 9.27 9.86
N GLU A 40 -11.62 8.43 9.97
CA GLU A 40 -11.78 7.24 9.16
C GLU A 40 -12.22 7.61 7.72
N CYS A 41 -11.62 6.96 6.71
CA CYS A 41 -12.06 7.18 5.33
C CYS A 41 -13.48 6.66 5.09
N ILE A 42 -14.20 7.30 4.17
CA ILE A 42 -15.57 6.91 3.79
C ILE A 42 -15.66 5.42 3.44
N SER A 43 -14.71 4.90 2.64
CA SER A 43 -14.73 3.48 2.24
C SER A 43 -14.62 2.54 3.44
N THR A 44 -13.79 2.87 4.40
CA THR A 44 -13.60 2.10 5.64
C THR A 44 -14.87 2.12 6.48
N ALA A 45 -15.47 3.31 6.64
CA ALA A 45 -16.72 3.48 7.36
C ALA A 45 -17.87 2.67 6.73
N LEU A 46 -18.00 2.70 5.40
CA LEU A 46 -18.99 1.92 4.66
C LEU A 46 -18.79 0.40 4.87
N PHE A 47 -17.54 -0.08 4.71
CA PHE A 47 -17.22 -1.50 4.97
C PHE A 47 -17.51 -1.91 6.41
N ALA A 48 -17.18 -1.08 7.39
CA ALA A 48 -17.49 -1.34 8.80
C ALA A 48 -18.98 -1.50 9.07
N ASN A 49 -19.80 -0.81 8.28
CA ASN A 49 -21.27 -0.91 8.31
C ASN A 49 -21.84 -1.97 7.34
N GLY A 50 -20.99 -2.78 6.70
CA GLY A 50 -21.43 -3.88 5.82
C GLY A 50 -21.78 -3.47 4.40
N ILE A 51 -21.44 -2.26 3.98
CA ILE A 51 -21.69 -1.75 2.63
C ILE A 51 -20.46 -1.99 1.76
N HIS A 52 -20.62 -2.75 0.68
CA HIS A 52 -19.53 -3.15 -0.23
C HIS A 52 -19.67 -2.57 -1.63
N VAL A 53 -20.88 -2.20 -2.05
CA VAL A 53 -21.17 -1.59 -3.35
C VAL A 53 -21.29 -0.09 -3.16
N PHE A 54 -20.45 0.68 -3.82
CA PHE A 54 -20.34 2.15 -3.69
C PHE A 54 -20.96 2.89 -4.87
N GLY A 55 -21.34 2.19 -5.90
CA GLY A 55 -21.93 2.74 -7.11
C GLY A 55 -21.95 1.72 -8.24
N HIS A 56 -22.33 2.19 -9.42
CA HIS A 56 -22.41 1.36 -10.61
C HIS A 56 -21.73 2.05 -11.78
N HIS A 57 -21.03 1.26 -12.58
CA HIS A 57 -20.28 1.76 -13.72
C HIS A 57 -21.20 2.29 -14.82
N ALA A 58 -20.89 3.46 -15.36
CA ALA A 58 -21.73 4.18 -16.32
C ALA A 58 -22.02 3.41 -17.62
N LYS A 59 -21.14 2.50 -18.02
CA LYS A 59 -21.21 1.84 -19.33
C LYS A 59 -22.03 0.56 -19.33
N ASP A 60 -21.89 -0.26 -18.31
CA ASP A 60 -22.44 -1.62 -18.25
C ASP A 60 -23.23 -1.89 -16.97
N ASN A 61 -23.37 -0.86 -16.11
CA ASN A 61 -24.04 -0.93 -14.82
C ASN A 61 -23.45 -2.00 -13.87
N SER A 62 -22.19 -2.39 -14.07
CA SER A 62 -21.53 -3.32 -13.15
C SER A 62 -21.31 -2.66 -11.77
N PRO A 63 -21.47 -3.40 -10.67
CA PRO A 63 -21.27 -2.86 -9.32
C PRO A 63 -19.79 -2.50 -9.10
N GLN A 64 -19.57 -1.42 -8.35
CA GLN A 64 -18.23 -0.91 -8.02
C GLN A 64 -18.02 -0.85 -6.52
N GLY A 65 -16.79 -1.16 -6.06
CA GLY A 65 -16.40 -1.12 -4.67
C GLY A 65 -14.92 -0.77 -4.52
N ILE A 66 -14.28 -1.19 -3.43
CA ILE A 66 -12.84 -1.01 -3.24
C ILE A 66 -12.06 -1.95 -4.16
N PHE A 67 -10.93 -1.45 -4.72
CA PHE A 67 -9.90 -2.29 -5.34
C PHE A 67 -8.50 -2.00 -4.75
N CYS A 68 -8.02 -0.76 -4.72
CA CYS A 68 -6.66 -0.41 -4.28
C CYS A 68 -6.57 0.18 -2.87
N ALA A 69 -7.62 0.79 -2.33
CA ALA A 69 -7.71 1.47 -1.04
C ALA A 69 -6.56 2.49 -0.76
N ASN A 70 -5.97 3.07 -1.80
CA ASN A 70 -4.83 3.99 -1.69
C ASN A 70 -4.85 5.15 -2.70
N GLY A 71 -6.00 5.44 -3.32
CA GLY A 71 -6.18 6.58 -4.22
C GLY A 71 -5.75 6.36 -5.67
N GLN A 72 -5.13 5.23 -6.03
CA GLN A 72 -4.56 4.99 -7.37
C GLN A 72 -5.60 4.61 -8.43
N CYS A 73 -6.70 3.96 -8.05
CA CYS A 73 -7.80 3.64 -8.96
C CYS A 73 -9.03 4.54 -8.72
N SER A 74 -10.12 4.32 -9.46
CA SER A 74 -11.38 5.07 -9.30
C SER A 74 -12.57 4.15 -9.03
N GLN A 75 -12.35 2.92 -8.56
CA GLN A 75 -13.41 1.94 -8.30
C GLN A 75 -14.25 2.31 -7.06
N CYS A 76 -13.70 3.05 -6.12
CA CYS A 76 -14.34 3.42 -4.87
C CYS A 76 -14.99 4.82 -4.89
N MET A 77 -15.39 5.31 -6.07
CA MET A 77 -16.01 6.64 -6.18
C MET A 77 -17.40 6.69 -5.52
N VAL A 78 -17.65 7.76 -4.78
CA VAL A 78 -18.94 8.09 -4.16
C VAL A 78 -19.23 9.57 -4.36
N VAL A 79 -20.45 10.01 -4.07
CA VAL A 79 -20.80 11.43 -3.98
C VAL A 79 -20.90 11.80 -2.50
N ALA A 80 -20.01 12.66 -2.02
CA ALA A 80 -19.98 13.18 -0.66
C ALA A 80 -20.31 14.67 -0.66
N ASP A 81 -21.40 15.07 0.02
CA ASP A 81 -21.90 16.46 0.04
C ASP A 81 -22.02 17.09 -1.35
N GLY A 82 -22.42 16.30 -2.35
CA GLY A 82 -22.61 16.70 -3.74
C GLY A 82 -21.32 16.69 -4.60
N LEU A 83 -20.19 16.29 -4.07
CA LEU A 83 -18.92 16.18 -4.81
C LEU A 83 -18.53 14.70 -5.01
N ALA A 84 -18.12 14.36 -6.23
CA ALA A 84 -17.59 13.05 -6.52
C ALA A 84 -16.16 12.93 -5.96
N VAL A 85 -15.96 12.00 -5.03
CA VAL A 85 -14.68 11.79 -4.32
C VAL A 85 -14.26 10.33 -4.34
N LYS A 86 -12.97 10.06 -4.19
CA LYS A 86 -12.44 8.71 -3.91
C LYS A 86 -12.66 8.40 -2.44
N SER A 87 -13.61 7.55 -2.13
CA SER A 87 -13.99 7.23 -0.74
C SER A 87 -12.85 6.69 0.13
N CYS A 88 -11.80 6.10 -0.49
CA CYS A 88 -10.63 5.61 0.23
C CYS A 88 -9.63 6.72 0.62
N MET A 89 -9.84 7.96 0.17
CA MET A 89 -8.97 9.12 0.45
C MET A 89 -9.71 10.25 1.19
N GLU A 90 -11.04 10.25 1.22
CA GLU A 90 -11.83 11.29 1.86
C GLU A 90 -12.25 10.85 3.27
N PRO A 91 -11.83 11.59 4.32
CA PRO A 91 -12.25 11.32 5.68
C PRO A 91 -13.73 11.65 5.89
N VAL A 92 -14.42 10.83 6.68
CA VAL A 92 -15.79 11.11 7.12
C VAL A 92 -15.79 12.31 8.05
N LYS A 93 -16.75 13.24 7.82
CA LYS A 93 -17.01 14.41 8.66
C LYS A 93 -18.39 14.28 9.32
N PRO A 94 -18.57 14.85 10.53
CA PRO A 94 -19.88 14.83 11.20
C PRO A 94 -20.98 15.43 10.29
N GLY A 95 -22.07 14.68 10.13
CA GLY A 95 -23.22 15.09 9.32
C GLY A 95 -23.03 15.00 7.81
N MET A 96 -21.91 14.45 7.32
CA MET A 96 -21.64 14.27 5.89
C MET A 96 -22.74 13.40 5.24
N ARG A 97 -23.18 13.82 4.05
CA ARG A 97 -24.16 13.06 3.24
C ARG A 97 -23.44 12.37 2.11
N ILE A 98 -23.55 11.05 2.08
CA ILE A 98 -22.85 10.21 1.11
C ILE A 98 -23.88 9.42 0.30
N GLU A 99 -23.71 9.45 -1.01
CA GLU A 99 -24.56 8.76 -1.98
C GLU A 99 -23.70 7.89 -2.91
N PRO A 100 -24.23 6.78 -3.42
CA PRO A 100 -23.53 6.00 -4.43
C PRO A 100 -23.35 6.81 -5.71
N LEU A 101 -22.19 6.66 -6.35
CA LEU A 101 -22.02 7.24 -7.68
C LEU A 101 -22.77 6.40 -8.72
N GLN A 102 -23.72 7.03 -9.41
CA GLN A 102 -24.47 6.44 -10.51
C GLN A 102 -23.98 7.05 -11.82
N GLY A 103 -23.32 6.25 -12.65
CA GLY A 103 -22.83 6.69 -13.95
C GLY A 103 -21.61 7.63 -13.87
N LEU A 104 -21.60 8.71 -14.63
CA LEU A 104 -20.52 9.69 -14.64
C LEU A 104 -20.76 10.77 -13.57
N PRO A 105 -19.70 11.21 -12.86
CA PRO A 105 -19.84 12.27 -11.89
C PRO A 105 -20.22 13.60 -12.57
N SER A 106 -21.13 14.34 -11.94
CA SER A 106 -21.43 15.71 -12.34
C SER A 106 -20.41 16.67 -11.73
N LEU A 107 -19.95 17.63 -12.51
CA LEU A 107 -19.12 18.70 -11.98
C LEU A 107 -20.03 19.74 -11.28
N PRO A 108 -19.56 20.31 -10.14
CA PRO A 108 -20.30 21.38 -9.48
C PRO A 108 -20.42 22.60 -10.40
N VAL A 109 -21.60 23.21 -10.45
CA VAL A 109 -21.82 24.45 -11.17
C VAL A 109 -21.29 25.62 -10.34
N ILE A 110 -20.31 26.32 -10.85
CA ILE A 110 -19.75 27.53 -10.22
C ILE A 110 -20.48 28.73 -10.82
N GLU A 111 -21.43 29.29 -10.08
CA GLU A 111 -22.22 30.44 -10.53
C GLU A 111 -21.44 31.78 -10.42
N GLN A 112 -20.44 31.86 -9.56
CA GLN A 112 -19.63 33.05 -9.37
C GLN A 112 -18.23 32.90 -9.97
N PRO A 113 -17.66 33.94 -10.57
CA PRO A 113 -16.28 33.89 -11.06
C PRO A 113 -15.30 33.55 -9.93
N VAL A 114 -14.49 32.52 -10.15
CA VAL A 114 -13.41 32.19 -9.19
C VAL A 114 -12.39 33.32 -9.20
N PRO A 115 -12.08 33.93 -8.05
CA PRO A 115 -11.06 34.98 -7.99
C PRO A 115 -9.69 34.41 -8.38
N PHE A 116 -9.00 35.12 -9.26
CA PHE A 116 -7.64 34.76 -9.61
C PHE A 116 -6.73 34.95 -8.39
N ARG A 117 -5.94 33.93 -8.05
CA ARG A 117 -4.95 33.99 -6.96
C ARG A 117 -3.59 33.66 -7.54
N GLU A 118 -2.56 34.36 -7.05
CA GLU A 118 -1.19 33.94 -7.30
C GLU A 118 -0.96 32.56 -6.65
N ILE A 119 -0.26 31.69 -7.38
CA ILE A 119 0.12 30.37 -6.88
C ILE A 119 1.41 30.57 -6.07
N GLU A 120 1.42 30.09 -4.85
CA GLU A 120 2.60 30.14 -4.00
C GLU A 120 3.70 29.23 -4.58
N GLU A 121 4.93 29.74 -4.63
CA GLU A 121 6.11 29.01 -5.07
C GLU A 121 7.08 28.82 -3.90
N ILE A 122 7.64 27.62 -3.78
CA ILE A 122 8.51 27.21 -2.68
C ILE A 122 9.83 26.68 -3.24
N ASP A 123 10.94 27.30 -2.81
CA ASP A 123 12.29 26.88 -3.18
C ASP A 123 12.85 25.89 -2.15
N VAL A 124 13.25 24.69 -2.59
CA VAL A 124 13.85 23.64 -1.75
C VAL A 124 15.08 23.02 -2.41
N GLU A 125 16.08 22.59 -1.61
CA GLU A 125 17.25 21.91 -2.16
C GLU A 125 16.86 20.50 -2.64
N CYS A 126 15.97 19.79 -1.90
CA CYS A 126 15.46 18.49 -2.30
C CYS A 126 13.95 18.38 -2.03
N LEU A 127 13.18 18.00 -3.04
CA LEU A 127 11.81 17.53 -2.88
C LEU A 127 11.79 16.01 -2.89
N ILE A 128 11.21 15.39 -1.87
CA ILE A 128 10.96 13.95 -1.80
C ILE A 128 9.46 13.72 -1.98
N VAL A 129 9.09 12.92 -2.98
CA VAL A 129 7.71 12.49 -3.22
C VAL A 129 7.53 11.06 -2.70
N GLY A 130 6.85 10.92 -1.58
CA GLY A 130 6.57 9.68 -0.86
C GLY A 130 7.33 9.53 0.45
N GLY A 131 6.59 9.47 1.57
CA GLY A 131 7.08 9.27 2.94
C GLY A 131 7.10 7.81 3.39
N GLY A 132 7.24 6.87 2.45
CA GLY A 132 7.46 5.45 2.73
C GLY A 132 8.89 5.16 3.21
N PRO A 133 9.26 3.86 3.38
CA PRO A 133 10.57 3.48 3.94
C PRO A 133 11.75 4.09 3.19
N SER A 134 11.71 4.15 1.87
CA SER A 134 12.80 4.71 1.07
C SER A 134 12.87 6.24 1.18
N GLY A 135 11.73 6.92 1.14
CA GLY A 135 11.67 8.38 1.30
C GLY A 135 12.13 8.84 2.69
N LEU A 136 11.67 8.15 3.74
CA LEU A 136 12.09 8.40 5.11
C LEU A 136 13.61 8.18 5.30
N ALA A 137 14.14 7.06 4.81
CA ALA A 137 15.56 6.76 4.90
C ALA A 137 16.42 7.81 4.16
N ALA A 138 16.00 8.25 2.97
CA ALA A 138 16.66 9.31 2.24
C ALA A 138 16.59 10.66 2.97
N ALA A 139 15.43 11.00 3.53
CA ALA A 139 15.22 12.24 4.27
C ALA A 139 16.12 12.31 5.53
N VAL A 140 16.31 11.18 6.23
CA VAL A 140 17.23 11.08 7.37
C VAL A 140 18.67 11.37 6.93
N GLU A 141 19.17 10.73 5.87
CA GLU A 141 20.54 10.97 5.38
C GLU A 141 20.74 12.40 4.87
N LEU A 142 19.74 12.97 4.22
CA LEU A 142 19.75 14.38 3.81
C LEU A 142 19.69 15.33 5.00
N GLY A 143 18.93 15.02 6.03
CA GLY A 143 18.87 15.77 7.29
C GLY A 143 20.21 15.77 8.01
N LYS A 144 20.91 14.61 8.08
CA LYS A 144 22.30 14.50 8.60
C LYS A 144 23.26 15.41 7.84
N ALA A 145 23.08 15.56 6.54
CA ALA A 145 23.88 16.41 5.67
C ALA A 145 23.47 17.91 5.71
N GLY A 146 22.47 18.27 6.49
CA GLY A 146 21.96 19.65 6.58
C GLY A 146 21.31 20.17 5.29
N VAL A 147 20.77 19.29 4.46
CA VAL A 147 20.01 19.66 3.25
C VAL A 147 18.60 20.11 3.65
N ARG A 148 18.10 21.17 3.01
CA ARG A 148 16.71 21.64 3.16
C ARG A 148 15.80 20.74 2.31
N VAL A 149 15.04 19.89 2.99
CA VAL A 149 14.18 18.88 2.37
C VAL A 149 12.71 19.23 2.60
N LEU A 150 11.91 19.17 1.55
CA LEU A 150 10.46 19.03 1.64
C LEU A 150 10.10 17.59 1.27
N LEU A 151 9.56 16.85 2.23
CA LEU A 151 9.01 15.52 2.01
C LEU A 151 7.49 15.62 1.95
N VAL A 152 6.88 15.16 0.86
CA VAL A 152 5.42 15.17 0.70
C VAL A 152 4.89 13.73 0.63
N ASP A 153 3.76 13.49 1.32
CA ASP A 153 3.04 12.22 1.26
C ASP A 153 1.53 12.45 1.15
N ASP A 154 0.85 11.65 0.35
CA ASP A 154 -0.59 11.75 0.12
C ASP A 154 -1.44 11.15 1.27
N LYS A 155 -0.81 10.60 2.29
CA LYS A 155 -1.44 10.01 3.48
C LYS A 155 -1.35 10.94 4.69
N ASP A 156 -2.11 10.60 5.70
CA ASP A 156 -2.19 11.30 6.99
C ASP A 156 -1.04 10.96 7.96
N ARG A 157 -0.17 10.01 7.57
CA ARG A 157 1.00 9.58 8.36
C ARG A 157 2.13 9.07 7.49
N LEU A 158 3.35 9.18 7.99
CA LEU A 158 4.55 8.63 7.38
C LEU A 158 4.65 7.10 7.59
N GLY A 159 5.54 6.46 6.83
CA GLY A 159 5.85 5.03 6.90
C GLY A 159 5.35 4.22 5.71
N GLY A 160 4.47 4.76 4.88
CA GLY A 160 3.97 4.09 3.68
C GLY A 160 3.41 2.69 3.98
N LYS A 161 3.85 1.68 3.24
CA LYS A 161 3.38 0.30 3.44
C LYS A 161 3.93 -0.39 4.70
N LEU A 162 4.96 0.16 5.36
CA LEU A 162 5.41 -0.35 6.67
C LEU A 162 4.30 -0.36 7.71
N VAL A 163 3.42 0.64 7.71
CA VAL A 163 2.33 0.75 8.67
C VAL A 163 1.28 -0.37 8.58
N LEU A 164 1.34 -1.17 7.52
CA LEU A 164 0.46 -2.32 7.29
C LEU A 164 1.11 -3.65 7.68
N GLN A 165 2.41 -3.67 8.04
CA GLN A 165 3.18 -4.88 8.20
C GLN A 165 3.30 -5.28 9.67
N THR A 166 2.54 -6.31 10.07
CA THR A 166 2.55 -6.86 11.43
C THR A 166 3.60 -7.95 11.63
N HIS A 167 4.24 -8.42 10.56
CA HIS A 167 5.34 -9.37 10.64
C HIS A 167 6.68 -8.68 10.91
N LYS A 168 7.66 -9.43 11.45
CA LYS A 168 9.03 -8.95 11.65
C LYS A 168 9.84 -9.07 10.38
N PHE A 169 10.73 -8.11 10.18
CA PHE A 169 11.52 -8.01 8.96
C PHE A 169 12.85 -8.77 9.06
N PHE A 170 13.39 -9.08 7.89
CA PHE A 170 14.73 -9.58 7.69
C PHE A 170 15.71 -8.42 7.45
N GLY A 171 16.98 -8.73 7.35
CA GLY A 171 18.03 -7.79 6.99
C GLY A 171 18.99 -7.50 8.14
N SER A 172 19.71 -6.38 8.07
CA SER A 172 20.65 -5.96 9.11
C SER A 172 19.91 -5.40 10.35
N ILE A 173 20.38 -5.76 11.54
CA ILE A 173 19.83 -5.20 12.78
C ILE A 173 20.13 -3.71 12.87
N ASP A 174 21.35 -3.30 12.55
CA ASP A 174 21.80 -1.92 12.72
C ASP A 174 21.23 -0.97 11.68
N GLU A 175 21.00 -1.48 10.45
CA GLU A 175 20.65 -0.62 9.32
C GLU A 175 19.16 -0.60 8.99
N VAL A 176 18.42 -1.69 9.22
CA VAL A 176 17.02 -1.84 8.84
C VAL A 176 16.15 -2.47 9.92
N HIS A 177 16.61 -2.46 11.17
CA HIS A 177 15.87 -2.92 12.34
C HIS A 177 15.36 -4.38 12.22
N ALA A 178 16.18 -5.30 11.69
CA ALA A 178 15.79 -6.71 11.57
C ALA A 178 15.28 -7.28 12.90
N GLY A 179 14.22 -8.08 12.84
CA GLY A 179 13.55 -8.59 14.03
C GLY A 179 12.47 -7.65 14.62
N THR A 180 12.31 -6.44 14.04
CA THR A 180 11.26 -5.47 14.40
C THR A 180 10.11 -5.55 13.40
N ARG A 181 8.88 -5.27 13.81
CA ARG A 181 7.72 -5.23 12.91
C ARG A 181 7.75 -3.99 12.03
N GLY A 182 7.20 -4.09 10.83
CA GLY A 182 7.15 -2.97 9.91
C GLY A 182 6.47 -1.73 10.50
N ILE A 183 5.36 -1.90 11.22
CA ILE A 183 4.66 -0.80 11.88
C ILE A 183 5.53 -0.09 12.94
N ASP A 184 6.35 -0.84 13.66
CA ASP A 184 7.26 -0.29 14.66
C ASP A 184 8.47 0.38 13.99
N ILE A 185 8.97 -0.19 12.89
CA ILE A 185 10.05 0.41 12.07
C ILE A 185 9.60 1.78 11.55
N ALA A 186 8.36 1.90 11.05
CA ALA A 186 7.83 3.17 10.56
C ALA A 186 7.89 4.27 11.65
N THR A 187 7.52 3.92 12.89
CA THR A 187 7.56 4.82 14.03
C THR A 187 9.00 5.23 14.38
N LEU A 188 9.93 4.26 14.44
CA LEU A 188 11.35 4.53 14.72
C LEU A 188 11.98 5.46 13.67
N MET A 189 11.69 5.25 12.39
CA MET A 189 12.20 6.10 11.31
C MET A 189 11.63 7.52 11.37
N GLU A 190 10.36 7.66 11.71
CA GLU A 190 9.74 8.99 11.90
C GLU A 190 10.33 9.72 13.12
N GLU A 191 10.58 9.02 14.23
CA GLU A 191 11.22 9.58 15.43
C GLU A 191 12.67 10.03 15.13
N GLU A 192 13.43 9.25 14.35
CA GLU A 192 14.76 9.66 13.90
C GLU A 192 14.68 10.91 13.01
N LEU A 193 13.75 10.97 12.08
CA LEU A 193 13.59 12.11 11.17
C LEU A 193 13.30 13.42 11.90
N ARG A 194 12.51 13.38 12.98
CA ARG A 194 12.16 14.55 13.80
C ARG A 194 13.36 15.25 14.46
N GLN A 195 14.53 14.61 14.48
CA GLN A 195 15.76 15.21 15.01
C GLN A 195 16.36 16.26 14.06
N TYR A 196 15.93 16.30 12.81
CA TYR A 196 16.49 17.15 11.74
C TYR A 196 15.52 18.26 11.36
N ASN A 197 15.72 19.47 11.87
CA ASN A 197 14.88 20.64 11.62
C ASN A 197 15.03 21.22 10.19
N THR A 198 15.95 20.68 9.39
CA THR A 198 16.09 21.00 7.96
C THR A 198 15.14 20.20 7.07
N VAL A 199 14.41 19.23 7.64
CA VAL A 199 13.46 18.39 6.93
C VAL A 199 12.04 18.78 7.35
N GLU A 200 11.28 19.27 6.39
CA GLU A 200 9.86 19.58 6.54
C GLU A 200 9.03 18.46 5.89
N CYS A 201 7.97 18.01 6.59
CA CYS A 201 7.09 16.95 6.12
C CYS A 201 5.67 17.50 5.92
N TRP A 202 5.12 17.36 4.72
CA TRP A 202 3.74 17.67 4.42
C TRP A 202 2.95 16.41 4.14
N LEU A 203 2.08 16.07 5.06
CA LEU A 203 1.10 14.99 4.93
C LEU A 203 -0.11 15.49 4.13
N ASN A 204 -1.01 14.57 3.72
CA ASN A 204 -2.17 14.89 2.90
C ASN A 204 -1.84 15.76 1.67
N THR A 205 -0.63 15.58 1.13
CA THR A 205 -0.09 16.40 0.04
C THR A 205 0.24 15.54 -1.17
N ASN A 206 -0.50 15.76 -2.26
CA ASN A 206 -0.33 15.06 -3.51
C ASN A 206 0.60 15.82 -4.45
N ALA A 207 1.65 15.17 -4.96
CA ALA A 207 2.36 15.64 -6.13
C ALA A 207 1.54 15.28 -7.37
N VAL A 208 1.14 16.29 -8.16
CA VAL A 208 0.18 16.11 -9.26
C VAL A 208 0.75 16.37 -10.64
N ALA A 209 1.88 17.07 -10.74
CA ALA A 209 2.51 17.38 -12.02
C ALA A 209 4.01 17.66 -11.87
N VAL A 210 4.76 17.37 -12.95
CA VAL A 210 6.13 17.85 -13.16
C VAL A 210 6.11 18.72 -14.42
N TYR A 211 6.63 19.93 -14.34
CA TYR A 211 6.62 20.92 -15.41
C TYR A 211 7.97 21.09 -16.07
N SER A 212 7.96 21.55 -17.32
CA SER A 212 9.18 21.75 -18.13
C SER A 212 10.08 22.89 -17.63
N ASP A 213 9.55 23.79 -16.77
CA ASP A 213 10.30 24.84 -16.07
C ASP A 213 10.86 24.36 -14.73
N HIS A 214 10.96 23.04 -14.54
CA HIS A 214 11.52 22.36 -13.37
C HIS A 214 10.74 22.56 -12.07
N LYS A 215 9.45 22.88 -12.17
CA LYS A 215 8.54 22.94 -11.01
C LYS A 215 7.77 21.64 -10.84
N VAL A 216 7.37 21.39 -9.61
CA VAL A 216 6.48 20.27 -9.24
C VAL A 216 5.22 20.85 -8.62
N GLY A 217 4.06 20.51 -9.21
CA GLY A 217 2.76 20.90 -8.69
C GLY A 217 2.35 20.03 -7.51
N LEU A 218 1.98 20.66 -6.42
CA LEU A 218 1.53 20.04 -5.18
C LEU A 218 0.10 20.46 -4.86
N VAL A 219 -0.72 19.52 -4.35
CA VAL A 219 -2.04 19.83 -3.80
C VAL A 219 -2.06 19.38 -2.34
N ARG A 220 -2.10 20.36 -1.41
CA ARG A 220 -2.12 20.12 0.03
C ARG A 220 -3.57 20.15 0.54
N ASP A 221 -3.92 19.18 1.39
CA ASP A 221 -5.24 19.00 2.00
C ASP A 221 -6.42 19.01 0.99
N GLY A 222 -6.15 18.62 -0.27
CA GLY A 222 -7.13 18.61 -1.35
C GLY A 222 -7.65 19.99 -1.79
N ARG A 223 -7.03 21.10 -1.33
CA ARG A 223 -7.55 22.45 -1.50
C ARG A 223 -6.54 23.47 -1.99
N GLU A 224 -5.30 23.39 -1.54
CA GLU A 224 -4.27 24.37 -1.80
C GLU A 224 -3.32 23.86 -2.86
N TYR A 225 -3.27 24.56 -4.00
CA TYR A 225 -2.33 24.28 -5.06
C TYR A 225 -1.07 25.15 -4.91
N LEU A 226 0.10 24.49 -4.90
CA LEU A 226 1.41 25.11 -4.72
C LEU A 226 2.38 24.59 -5.78
N LEU A 227 3.45 25.34 -6.02
CA LEU A 227 4.55 24.95 -6.90
C LEU A 227 5.84 24.84 -6.11
N ALA A 228 6.43 23.66 -6.04
CA ALA A 228 7.78 23.49 -5.51
C ALA A 228 8.81 23.65 -6.63
N ARG A 229 9.90 24.39 -6.35
CA ARG A 229 11.11 24.50 -7.20
C ARG A 229 12.28 23.79 -6.54
N PRO A 230 12.44 22.48 -6.74
CA PRO A 230 13.53 21.74 -6.17
C PRO A 230 14.80 21.83 -7.03
N GLU A 231 15.98 21.91 -6.37
CA GLU A 231 17.27 21.68 -7.05
C GLU A 231 17.44 20.22 -7.44
N THR A 232 16.90 19.31 -6.60
CA THR A 232 16.86 17.87 -6.85
C THR A 232 15.49 17.29 -6.50
N LEU A 233 15.03 16.30 -7.26
CA LEU A 233 13.79 15.58 -7.02
C LEU A 233 14.09 14.12 -6.70
N LEU A 234 13.59 13.60 -5.58
CA LEU A 234 13.57 12.17 -5.27
C LEU A 234 12.16 11.62 -5.40
N VAL A 235 11.96 10.65 -6.29
CA VAL A 235 10.71 9.91 -6.41
C VAL A 235 10.82 8.62 -5.61
N ALA A 236 10.07 8.58 -4.49
CA ALA A 236 9.98 7.45 -3.55
C ALA A 236 8.50 7.02 -3.37
N ALA A 237 7.72 7.17 -4.44
CA ALA A 237 6.26 6.98 -4.45
C ALA A 237 5.81 5.51 -4.38
N GLY A 238 6.77 4.58 -4.24
CA GLY A 238 6.49 3.15 -4.09
C GLY A 238 5.96 2.53 -5.37
N ALA A 239 4.98 1.64 -5.24
CA ALA A 239 4.44 0.87 -6.34
C ALA A 239 2.91 0.75 -6.27
N ARG A 240 2.32 0.42 -7.41
CA ARG A 240 0.90 0.07 -7.56
C ARG A 240 0.74 -1.42 -7.82
N GLU A 241 -0.37 -1.99 -7.41
CA GLU A 241 -0.69 -3.39 -7.63
C GLU A 241 -1.10 -3.64 -9.08
N LYS A 242 -0.59 -4.72 -9.65
CA LYS A 242 -1.04 -5.21 -10.95
C LYS A 242 -2.44 -5.79 -10.84
N SER A 243 -3.30 -5.43 -11.79
CA SER A 243 -4.57 -6.08 -11.98
C SER A 243 -4.41 -7.33 -12.84
N LEU A 244 -5.34 -8.25 -12.72
CA LEU A 244 -5.44 -9.44 -13.57
C LEU A 244 -6.79 -9.42 -14.29
N THR A 245 -6.79 -9.70 -15.60
CA THR A 245 -8.00 -9.70 -16.41
C THR A 245 -8.59 -11.11 -16.45
N PHE A 246 -9.79 -11.25 -15.89
CA PHE A 246 -10.61 -12.46 -15.93
C PHE A 246 -12.09 -12.06 -15.77
N ARG A 247 -13.00 -12.98 -16.01
CA ARG A 247 -14.44 -12.69 -15.86
C ARG A 247 -14.77 -12.39 -14.40
N GLY A 248 -15.43 -11.26 -14.15
CA GLY A 248 -15.84 -10.82 -12.81
C GLY A 248 -14.73 -10.14 -11.99
N ASN A 249 -13.60 -9.78 -12.62
CA ASN A 249 -12.46 -9.15 -11.92
C ASN A 249 -12.76 -7.75 -11.33
N THR A 250 -13.91 -7.16 -11.62
CA THR A 250 -14.36 -5.87 -11.09
C THR A 250 -15.47 -6.01 -10.04
N LEU A 251 -15.94 -7.23 -9.74
CA LEU A 251 -16.94 -7.44 -8.70
C LEU A 251 -16.42 -6.93 -7.34
N PRO A 252 -17.28 -6.21 -6.56
CA PRO A 252 -16.99 -5.93 -5.16
C PRO A 252 -16.59 -7.20 -4.40
N GLY A 253 -15.51 -7.09 -3.59
CA GLY A 253 -14.88 -8.26 -2.97
C GLY A 253 -13.67 -8.80 -3.75
N VAL A 254 -13.46 -8.36 -5.01
CA VAL A 254 -12.21 -8.61 -5.74
C VAL A 254 -11.31 -7.39 -5.57
N TYR A 255 -10.21 -7.51 -4.83
CA TYR A 255 -9.29 -6.39 -4.61
C TYR A 255 -7.83 -6.81 -4.52
N GLY A 256 -6.94 -5.82 -4.57
CA GLY A 256 -5.53 -6.01 -4.36
C GLY A 256 -5.18 -6.38 -2.92
N ALA A 257 -4.11 -7.10 -2.74
CA ALA A 257 -3.66 -7.51 -1.40
C ALA A 257 -3.31 -6.33 -0.49
N GLY A 258 -2.81 -5.21 -1.04
CA GLY A 258 -2.56 -3.98 -0.29
C GLY A 258 -3.83 -3.29 0.20
N ALA A 259 -4.93 -3.38 -0.55
CA ALA A 259 -6.23 -2.90 -0.10
C ALA A 259 -6.73 -3.72 1.09
N PHE A 260 -6.60 -5.04 1.02
CA PHE A 260 -6.94 -5.94 2.12
C PHE A 260 -6.12 -5.61 3.39
N GLN A 261 -4.79 -5.50 3.24
CA GLN A 261 -3.92 -5.14 4.37
C GLN A 261 -4.26 -3.77 4.95
N THR A 262 -4.66 -2.81 4.12
CA THR A 262 -5.10 -1.49 4.57
C THR A 262 -6.33 -1.60 5.45
N LEU A 263 -7.37 -2.29 5.00
CA LEU A 263 -8.61 -2.49 5.76
C LEU A 263 -8.36 -3.25 7.08
N VAL A 264 -7.58 -4.33 7.04
CA VAL A 264 -7.36 -5.19 8.21
C VAL A 264 -6.38 -4.58 9.19
N ASN A 265 -5.20 -4.12 8.73
CA ASN A 265 -4.08 -3.78 9.61
C ASN A 265 -4.00 -2.28 9.96
N ARG A 266 -4.52 -1.38 9.12
CA ARG A 266 -4.59 0.05 9.42
C ARG A 266 -5.94 0.43 10.01
N ASP A 267 -7.01 0.00 9.34
CA ASP A 267 -8.35 0.47 9.64
C ASP A 267 -9.10 -0.43 10.64
N LEU A 268 -8.57 -1.62 10.91
CA LEU A 268 -9.16 -2.62 11.80
C LEU A 268 -10.61 -2.97 11.42
N VAL A 269 -10.83 -3.12 10.13
CA VAL A 269 -12.09 -3.58 9.56
C VAL A 269 -11.91 -4.97 8.97
N ARG A 270 -12.88 -5.86 9.23
CA ARG A 270 -12.91 -7.23 8.72
C ARG A 270 -13.64 -7.27 7.38
N PRO A 271 -12.92 -7.24 6.25
CA PRO A 271 -13.54 -7.11 4.95
C PRO A 271 -14.10 -8.45 4.42
N SER A 272 -13.78 -9.56 5.07
CA SER A 272 -13.99 -10.91 4.59
C SER A 272 -14.30 -11.89 5.72
N GLU A 273 -15.10 -12.90 5.43
CA GLU A 273 -15.23 -14.11 6.24
C GLU A 273 -14.42 -15.26 5.61
N LYS A 274 -14.43 -15.36 4.26
CA LYS A 274 -13.79 -16.43 3.48
C LYS A 274 -12.99 -15.83 2.33
N LEU A 275 -11.68 -15.87 2.47
CA LEU A 275 -10.71 -15.30 1.56
C LEU A 275 -10.12 -16.35 0.63
N PHE A 276 -10.04 -16.07 -0.68
CA PHE A 276 -9.22 -16.81 -1.63
C PHE A 276 -8.11 -15.89 -2.19
N ILE A 277 -6.93 -16.43 -2.47
CA ILE A 277 -5.75 -15.64 -2.89
C ILE A 277 -5.25 -16.11 -4.25
N VAL A 278 -4.96 -15.16 -5.13
CA VAL A 278 -4.30 -15.37 -6.42
C VAL A 278 -2.91 -14.73 -6.38
N GLY A 279 -1.87 -15.56 -6.42
CA GLY A 279 -0.47 -15.18 -6.38
C GLY A 279 0.25 -15.61 -5.09
N GLY A 280 1.26 -16.45 -5.23
CA GLY A 280 2.10 -17.00 -4.16
C GLY A 280 3.43 -16.27 -3.96
N GLY A 281 3.50 -14.99 -4.36
CA GLY A 281 4.59 -14.08 -4.00
C GLY A 281 4.54 -13.66 -2.53
N ASN A 282 5.55 -12.89 -2.05
CA ASN A 282 5.59 -12.42 -0.65
C ASN A 282 4.29 -11.71 -0.24
N VAL A 283 3.75 -10.85 -1.09
CA VAL A 283 2.56 -10.05 -0.78
C VAL A 283 1.34 -10.95 -0.53
N GLY A 284 1.10 -11.94 -1.40
CA GLY A 284 -0.03 -12.87 -1.24
C GLY A 284 0.11 -13.77 0.00
N LEU A 285 1.30 -14.31 0.22
CA LEU A 285 1.59 -15.15 1.39
C LEU A 285 1.45 -14.37 2.72
N ILE A 286 1.97 -13.14 2.77
CA ILE A 286 1.87 -12.26 3.94
C ILE A 286 0.41 -11.83 4.17
N ALA A 287 -0.33 -11.47 3.12
CA ALA A 287 -1.74 -11.11 3.23
C ALA A 287 -2.59 -12.27 3.77
N GLY A 288 -2.31 -13.51 3.33
CA GLY A 288 -2.93 -14.71 3.89
C GLY A 288 -2.65 -14.87 5.39
N TYR A 289 -1.44 -14.59 5.83
CA TYR A 289 -1.10 -14.59 7.25
C TYR A 289 -1.84 -13.49 8.04
N HIS A 290 -1.92 -12.28 7.50
CA HIS A 290 -2.69 -11.19 8.12
C HIS A 290 -4.18 -11.53 8.22
N ALA A 291 -4.74 -12.22 7.21
CA ALA A 291 -6.12 -12.71 7.26
C ALA A 291 -6.35 -13.66 8.45
N LEU A 292 -5.45 -14.64 8.62
CA LEU A 292 -5.53 -15.59 9.73
C LEU A 292 -5.38 -14.89 11.09
N GLN A 293 -4.50 -13.86 11.23
CA GLN A 293 -4.40 -13.05 12.44
C GLN A 293 -5.69 -12.29 12.76
N ALA A 294 -6.42 -11.85 11.74
CA ALA A 294 -7.70 -11.17 11.87
C ALA A 294 -8.89 -12.13 12.05
N GLY A 295 -8.64 -13.45 12.15
CA GLY A 295 -9.68 -14.47 12.30
C GLY A 295 -10.49 -14.70 11.02
N ILE A 296 -9.93 -14.42 9.84
CA ILE A 296 -10.53 -14.64 8.52
C ILE A 296 -10.08 -15.99 8.00
N GLU A 297 -11.01 -16.81 7.52
CA GLU A 297 -10.71 -18.10 6.89
C GLU A 297 -10.04 -17.89 5.53
N VAL A 298 -8.86 -18.49 5.32
CA VAL A 298 -8.21 -18.52 4.00
C VAL A 298 -8.51 -19.88 3.35
N VAL A 299 -9.45 -19.88 2.41
CA VAL A 299 -9.96 -21.12 1.80
C VAL A 299 -9.01 -21.71 0.76
N GLY A 300 -8.08 -20.94 0.25
CA GLY A 300 -7.05 -21.42 -0.66
C GLY A 300 -6.19 -20.31 -1.27
N LEU A 301 -5.08 -20.74 -1.87
CA LEU A 301 -4.18 -19.91 -2.66
C LEU A 301 -3.80 -20.62 -3.95
N VAL A 302 -3.82 -19.90 -5.07
CA VAL A 302 -3.28 -20.38 -6.35
C VAL A 302 -2.05 -19.59 -6.75
N GLU A 303 -1.08 -20.29 -7.33
CA GLU A 303 0.13 -19.75 -7.94
C GLU A 303 0.30 -20.30 -9.36
N ALA A 304 0.50 -19.43 -10.31
CA ALA A 304 0.66 -19.85 -11.71
C ALA A 304 1.99 -20.55 -11.98
N LEU A 305 3.04 -20.18 -11.28
CA LEU A 305 4.34 -20.81 -11.38
C LEU A 305 4.36 -22.21 -10.75
N PRO A 306 5.35 -23.06 -11.09
CA PRO A 306 5.52 -24.38 -10.47
C PRO A 306 5.74 -24.33 -8.96
N GLU A 307 6.27 -23.21 -8.46
CA GLU A 307 6.54 -22.95 -7.05
C GLU A 307 6.12 -21.53 -6.67
N CYS A 308 5.81 -21.31 -5.39
CA CYS A 308 5.57 -19.96 -4.87
C CYS A 308 6.85 -19.12 -4.96
N GLY A 309 6.72 -17.92 -5.51
CA GLY A 309 7.84 -16.98 -5.64
C GLY A 309 8.21 -16.23 -4.35
N GLY A 310 7.42 -16.35 -3.28
CA GLY A 310 7.67 -15.71 -2.00
C GLY A 310 8.62 -16.53 -1.10
N TYR A 311 9.08 -15.92 -0.01
CA TYR A 311 9.97 -16.58 0.95
C TYR A 311 9.34 -17.84 1.54
N LYS A 312 10.15 -18.89 1.63
CA LYS A 312 9.73 -20.19 2.14
C LYS A 312 9.08 -20.09 3.53
N VAL A 313 9.59 -19.22 4.40
CA VAL A 313 9.05 -19.01 5.75
C VAL A 313 7.57 -18.58 5.72
N HIS A 314 7.16 -17.71 4.80
CA HIS A 314 5.78 -17.28 4.66
C HIS A 314 4.88 -18.40 4.10
N LYS A 315 5.37 -19.11 3.07
CA LYS A 315 4.67 -20.27 2.52
C LYS A 315 4.44 -21.36 3.58
N ASP A 316 5.51 -21.76 4.27
CA ASP A 316 5.46 -22.83 5.27
C ASP A 316 4.55 -22.46 6.45
N LYS A 317 4.46 -21.16 6.79
CA LYS A 317 3.54 -20.65 7.81
C LYS A 317 2.08 -20.92 7.41
N LEU A 318 1.68 -20.55 6.19
CA LEU A 318 0.32 -20.80 5.69
C LEU A 318 0.00 -22.31 5.60
N VAL A 319 0.94 -23.11 5.11
CA VAL A 319 0.78 -24.57 5.02
C VAL A 319 0.56 -25.18 6.41
N ARG A 320 1.35 -24.79 7.42
CA ARG A 320 1.17 -25.24 8.80
C ARG A 320 -0.17 -24.82 9.41
N MET A 321 -0.70 -23.67 8.96
CA MET A 321 -2.03 -23.16 9.36
C MET A 321 -3.17 -23.82 8.56
N GLY A 322 -2.88 -24.82 7.71
CA GLY A 322 -3.87 -25.59 6.97
C GLY A 322 -4.38 -24.94 5.68
N VAL A 323 -3.75 -23.88 5.19
CA VAL A 323 -4.14 -23.22 3.94
C VAL A 323 -3.72 -24.07 2.73
N PRO A 324 -4.65 -24.51 1.86
CA PRO A 324 -4.31 -25.20 0.62
C PRO A 324 -3.61 -24.25 -0.36
N ILE A 325 -2.47 -24.68 -0.90
CA ILE A 325 -1.72 -23.93 -1.92
C ILE A 325 -1.63 -24.81 -3.17
N HIS A 326 -2.17 -24.31 -4.29
CA HIS A 326 -2.16 -24.96 -5.59
C HIS A 326 -1.25 -24.21 -6.56
N THR A 327 -0.11 -24.81 -6.90
CA THR A 327 0.81 -24.28 -7.93
C THR A 327 0.36 -24.73 -9.33
N ARG A 328 0.84 -24.07 -10.39
CA ARG A 328 0.39 -24.28 -11.78
C ARG A 328 -1.13 -24.11 -11.94
N HIS A 329 -1.71 -23.16 -11.21
CA HIS A 329 -3.13 -22.84 -11.26
C HIS A 329 -3.33 -21.34 -11.41
N THR A 330 -4.41 -20.95 -12.08
CA THR A 330 -4.82 -19.56 -12.21
C THR A 330 -6.31 -19.39 -11.96
N VAL A 331 -6.74 -18.13 -11.77
CA VAL A 331 -8.15 -17.78 -11.69
C VAL A 331 -8.76 -17.77 -13.09
N VAL A 332 -9.97 -18.31 -13.21
CA VAL A 332 -10.78 -18.30 -14.44
C VAL A 332 -11.89 -17.25 -14.35
N SER A 333 -12.60 -17.22 -13.22
CA SER A 333 -13.67 -16.27 -12.99
C SER A 333 -13.92 -16.02 -11.51
N ALA A 334 -14.35 -14.81 -11.17
CA ALA A 334 -15.08 -14.51 -9.95
C ALA A 334 -16.58 -14.52 -10.29
N ASN A 335 -17.38 -15.17 -9.46
CA ASN A 335 -18.79 -15.39 -9.70
C ASN A 335 -19.60 -14.77 -8.56
N GLY A 336 -20.70 -14.14 -8.91
CA GLY A 336 -21.63 -13.43 -8.04
C GLY A 336 -22.39 -12.39 -8.84
N ASP A 337 -23.33 -11.72 -8.22
CA ASP A 337 -24.16 -10.68 -8.84
C ASP A 337 -23.71 -9.29 -8.38
N GLU A 338 -24.04 -8.85 -7.17
CA GLU A 338 -23.63 -7.57 -6.59
C GLU A 338 -22.23 -7.63 -5.94
N HIS A 339 -21.78 -8.81 -5.53
CA HIS A 339 -20.47 -9.07 -4.95
C HIS A 339 -20.03 -10.51 -5.24
N ILE A 340 -18.75 -10.80 -4.99
CA ILE A 340 -18.23 -12.15 -5.18
C ILE A 340 -18.82 -13.13 -4.17
N GLU A 341 -19.23 -14.31 -4.65
CA GLU A 341 -19.74 -15.42 -3.86
C GLU A 341 -18.87 -16.70 -4.02
N SER A 342 -18.15 -16.77 -5.12
CA SER A 342 -17.20 -17.86 -5.38
C SER A 342 -16.16 -17.50 -6.42
N VAL A 343 -15.06 -18.21 -6.42
CA VAL A 343 -14.01 -18.16 -7.45
C VAL A 343 -13.90 -19.51 -8.16
N THR A 344 -13.75 -19.48 -9.48
CA THR A 344 -13.37 -20.65 -10.27
C THR A 344 -11.90 -20.53 -10.66
N VAL A 345 -11.12 -21.57 -10.37
CA VAL A 345 -9.70 -21.69 -10.71
C VAL A 345 -9.47 -22.93 -11.57
N ALA A 346 -8.39 -22.96 -12.33
CA ALA A 346 -8.01 -24.10 -13.15
C ALA A 346 -6.50 -24.32 -13.17
N ALA A 347 -6.08 -25.54 -13.43
CA ALA A 347 -4.69 -25.86 -13.74
C ALA A 347 -4.29 -25.21 -15.09
N ILE A 348 -3.01 -24.85 -15.20
CA ILE A 348 -2.40 -24.37 -16.45
C ILE A 348 -1.24 -25.25 -16.84
N ASP A 349 -1.06 -25.42 -18.13
CA ASP A 349 0.06 -26.14 -18.72
C ASP A 349 1.34 -25.26 -18.84
N GLU A 350 2.39 -25.78 -19.46
CA GLU A 350 3.66 -25.09 -19.65
C GLU A 350 3.56 -23.89 -20.60
N ASN A 351 2.50 -23.82 -21.42
CA ASN A 351 2.21 -22.71 -22.33
C ASN A 351 1.22 -21.69 -21.74
N TRP A 352 0.92 -21.79 -20.43
CA TRP A 352 -0.07 -20.97 -19.72
C TRP A 352 -1.51 -21.16 -20.19
N ALA A 353 -1.80 -22.23 -20.92
CA ALA A 353 -3.15 -22.57 -21.34
C ALA A 353 -3.89 -23.32 -20.22
N ILE A 354 -5.17 -23.02 -20.06
CA ILE A 354 -6.04 -23.73 -19.11
C ILE A 354 -6.16 -25.18 -19.54
N VAL A 355 -5.92 -26.10 -18.60
CA VAL A 355 -6.14 -27.54 -18.80
C VAL A 355 -7.64 -27.83 -18.71
N PRO A 356 -8.29 -28.26 -19.81
CA PRO A 356 -9.73 -28.50 -19.81
C PRO A 356 -10.14 -29.55 -18.78
N GLY A 357 -11.21 -29.29 -18.04
CA GLY A 357 -11.76 -30.22 -17.03
C GLY A 357 -11.02 -30.18 -15.69
N SER A 358 -10.07 -29.24 -15.52
CA SER A 358 -9.37 -29.04 -14.24
C SER A 358 -10.03 -27.97 -13.37
N GLU A 359 -11.11 -27.36 -13.85
CA GLU A 359 -11.78 -26.26 -13.18
C GLU A 359 -12.34 -26.71 -11.81
N ARG A 360 -12.11 -25.87 -10.79
CA ARG A 360 -12.64 -26.03 -9.43
C ARG A 360 -13.19 -24.72 -8.91
N SER A 361 -14.31 -24.78 -8.23
CA SER A 361 -14.93 -23.62 -7.61
C SER A 361 -14.79 -23.66 -6.10
N TYR A 362 -14.51 -22.51 -5.50
CA TYR A 362 -14.38 -22.32 -4.07
C TYR A 362 -15.33 -21.19 -3.64
N ALA A 363 -16.17 -21.45 -2.65
CA ALA A 363 -17.01 -20.43 -2.05
C ALA A 363 -16.13 -19.44 -1.27
N CYS A 364 -16.22 -18.15 -1.61
CA CYS A 364 -15.50 -17.08 -0.93
C CYS A 364 -16.25 -15.77 -1.13
N ASP A 365 -16.15 -14.85 -0.16
CA ASP A 365 -16.69 -13.50 -0.22
C ASP A 365 -15.61 -12.47 -0.58
N THR A 366 -14.38 -12.92 -0.72
CA THR A 366 -13.24 -12.06 -1.08
C THR A 366 -12.20 -12.84 -1.91
N LEU A 367 -11.75 -12.20 -2.98
CA LEU A 367 -10.66 -12.66 -3.84
C LEU A 367 -9.53 -11.64 -3.85
N LEU A 368 -8.37 -12.01 -3.32
CA LEU A 368 -7.17 -11.17 -3.37
C LEU A 368 -6.36 -11.40 -4.63
N ILE A 369 -6.01 -10.33 -5.30
CA ILE A 369 -5.10 -10.32 -6.44
C ILE A 369 -3.72 -9.86 -5.95
N ALA A 370 -2.74 -10.76 -6.01
CA ALA A 370 -1.37 -10.53 -5.55
C ALA A 370 -0.35 -10.98 -6.62
N VAL A 371 -0.57 -10.57 -7.87
CA VAL A 371 0.17 -11.04 -9.05
C VAL A 371 1.35 -10.15 -9.44
N GLY A 372 1.76 -9.27 -8.55
CA GLY A 372 2.91 -8.39 -8.73
C GLY A 372 2.57 -6.92 -8.58
N LEU A 373 3.59 -6.10 -8.74
CA LEU A 373 3.56 -4.66 -8.58
C LEU A 373 4.18 -3.99 -9.82
N ASP A 374 3.81 -2.72 -10.07
CA ASP A 374 4.45 -1.84 -11.03
C ASP A 374 4.99 -0.60 -10.30
N PRO A 375 6.20 -0.12 -10.62
CA PRO A 375 6.75 1.10 -10.04
C PRO A 375 5.84 2.31 -10.29
N CYS A 376 5.78 3.23 -9.32
CA CYS A 376 5.22 4.56 -9.50
C CYS A 376 6.35 5.53 -9.86
N ASP A 377 6.85 5.45 -11.08
CA ASP A 377 8.07 6.11 -11.57
C ASP A 377 7.83 7.21 -12.63
N GLU A 378 6.57 7.50 -12.95
CA GLU A 378 6.21 8.46 -14.01
C GLU A 378 6.83 9.84 -13.78
N PHE A 379 6.89 10.28 -12.53
CA PHE A 379 7.48 11.58 -12.19
C PHE A 379 8.99 11.59 -12.38
N PHE A 380 9.67 10.47 -12.07
CA PHE A 380 11.10 10.31 -12.32
C PHE A 380 11.42 10.41 -13.82
N HIS A 381 10.70 9.66 -14.65
CA HIS A 381 10.88 9.70 -16.09
C HIS A 381 10.55 11.07 -16.67
N LYS A 382 9.48 11.70 -16.20
CA LYS A 382 9.07 13.02 -16.67
C LYS A 382 10.06 14.12 -16.29
N ALA A 383 10.56 14.08 -15.06
CA ALA A 383 11.57 15.01 -14.58
C ALA A 383 12.88 14.90 -15.39
N ASN A 384 13.35 13.68 -15.63
CA ASN A 384 14.51 13.43 -16.49
C ASN A 384 14.31 13.95 -17.91
N ALA A 385 13.13 13.72 -18.50
CA ALA A 385 12.80 14.22 -19.84
C ALA A 385 12.85 15.75 -19.94
N PHE A 386 12.60 16.45 -18.83
CA PHE A 386 12.72 17.90 -18.73
C PHE A 386 14.11 18.40 -18.27
N GLY A 387 15.07 17.48 -18.05
CA GLY A 387 16.43 17.83 -17.63
C GLY A 387 16.59 18.19 -16.15
N MET A 388 15.63 17.82 -15.29
CA MET A 388 15.76 17.99 -13.85
C MET A 388 16.77 16.97 -13.29
N LYS A 389 17.45 17.33 -12.19
CA LYS A 389 18.24 16.37 -11.41
C LYS A 389 17.31 15.47 -10.61
N ALA A 390 16.85 14.39 -11.21
CA ALA A 390 15.89 13.47 -10.60
C ALA A 390 16.55 12.15 -10.20
N PHE A 391 16.08 11.59 -9.08
CA PHE A 391 16.49 10.32 -8.51
C PHE A 391 15.24 9.49 -8.20
N SER A 392 15.40 8.17 -8.10
CA SER A 392 14.35 7.26 -7.65
C SER A 392 14.87 6.31 -6.57
N ALA A 393 14.00 5.90 -5.64
CA ALA A 393 14.36 5.00 -4.55
C ALA A 393 13.22 4.03 -4.19
N GLY A 394 13.58 2.89 -3.62
CA GLY A 394 12.63 1.84 -3.23
C GLY A 394 11.87 1.30 -4.42
N ASP A 395 10.61 0.91 -4.21
CA ASP A 395 9.78 0.29 -5.26
C ASP A 395 9.50 1.19 -6.46
N ALA A 396 9.68 2.51 -6.33
CA ALA A 396 9.63 3.42 -7.47
C ALA A 396 10.85 3.28 -8.41
N SER A 397 11.92 2.62 -7.95
CA SER A 397 13.11 2.29 -8.75
C SER A 397 13.13 0.81 -9.12
N GLU A 398 12.91 -0.06 -8.13
CA GLU A 398 12.93 -1.50 -8.31
C GLU A 398 12.08 -2.17 -7.23
N ILE A 399 11.14 -3.04 -7.65
CA ILE A 399 10.26 -3.75 -6.74
C ILE A 399 11.06 -4.77 -5.92
N ALA A 400 11.06 -4.57 -4.60
CA ALA A 400 11.73 -5.44 -3.65
C ALA A 400 10.98 -5.45 -2.30
N GLU A 401 11.58 -6.05 -1.28
CA GLU A 401 11.00 -5.99 0.06
C GLU A 401 11.42 -4.68 0.79
N ALA A 402 10.76 -4.36 1.90
CA ALA A 402 10.90 -3.04 2.52
C ALA A 402 12.31 -2.75 3.09
N SER A 403 13.07 -3.78 3.49
CA SER A 403 14.46 -3.58 3.95
C SER A 403 15.36 -3.12 2.81
N ALA A 404 15.17 -3.68 1.59
CA ALA A 404 15.86 -3.19 0.39
C ALA A 404 15.47 -1.75 0.06
N ALA A 405 14.19 -1.39 0.24
CA ALA A 405 13.73 -0.02 0.03
C ALA A 405 14.39 0.97 1.00
N ILE A 406 14.62 0.59 2.27
CA ILE A 406 15.34 1.41 3.25
C ILE A 406 16.79 1.65 2.79
N PHE A 407 17.53 0.60 2.39
CA PHE A 407 18.88 0.75 1.87
C PHE A 407 18.93 1.62 0.62
N SER A 408 18.00 1.40 -0.32
CA SER A 408 17.87 2.22 -1.52
C SER A 408 17.71 3.70 -1.15
N GLY A 409 16.86 4.01 -0.17
CA GLY A 409 16.67 5.36 0.34
C GLY A 409 17.94 5.98 0.93
N LYS A 410 18.63 5.26 1.83
CA LYS A 410 19.90 5.70 2.43
C LYS A 410 20.95 6.02 1.35
N ILE A 411 21.14 5.11 0.39
CA ILE A 411 22.10 5.27 -0.71
C ILE A 411 21.76 6.50 -1.55
N GLN A 412 20.49 6.68 -1.91
CA GLN A 412 20.06 7.83 -2.72
C GLN A 412 20.15 9.14 -1.94
N GLY A 413 19.87 9.15 -0.64
CA GLY A 413 20.07 10.32 0.23
C GLY A 413 21.51 10.85 0.19
N ILE A 414 22.50 9.96 0.34
CA ILE A 414 23.92 10.33 0.24
C ILE A 414 24.27 10.80 -1.18
N ARG A 415 23.77 10.13 -2.23
CA ARG A 415 24.02 10.55 -3.64
C ARG A 415 23.47 11.94 -3.92
N ILE A 416 22.27 12.24 -3.43
CA ILE A 416 21.65 13.57 -3.57
C ILE A 416 22.46 14.63 -2.81
N ALA A 417 22.86 14.36 -1.57
CA ALA A 417 23.67 15.25 -0.79
C ALA A 417 25.01 15.59 -1.51
N LYS A 418 25.69 14.59 -2.09
CA LYS A 418 26.88 14.82 -2.94
C LYS A 418 26.57 15.64 -4.18
N ALA A 419 25.45 15.38 -4.86
CA ALA A 419 25.02 16.15 -6.04
C ALA A 419 24.68 17.61 -5.73
N LEU A 420 24.33 17.90 -4.47
CA LEU A 420 24.12 19.26 -3.93
C LEU A 420 25.42 19.88 -3.36
N GLY A 421 26.56 19.20 -3.50
CA GLY A 421 27.88 19.70 -3.04
C GLY A 421 28.09 19.64 -1.53
N LYS A 422 27.33 18.84 -0.80
CA LYS A 422 27.52 18.65 0.65
C LYS A 422 28.70 17.70 0.89
N ASP A 423 29.43 17.98 1.97
CA ASP A 423 30.49 17.07 2.46
C ASP A 423 29.83 15.94 3.27
N VAL A 424 29.80 14.76 2.68
CA VAL A 424 29.20 13.56 3.26
C VAL A 424 30.13 12.35 3.08
N PRO A 425 30.07 11.37 3.98
CA PRO A 425 30.88 10.18 3.86
C PRO A 425 30.62 9.42 2.55
N GLU A 426 31.57 8.58 2.16
CA GLU A 426 31.36 7.63 1.08
C GLU A 426 30.27 6.60 1.49
N ILE A 427 29.51 6.15 0.49
CA ILE A 427 28.53 5.09 0.72
C ILE A 427 29.29 3.82 1.10
N PRO A 428 28.99 3.19 2.24
CA PRO A 428 29.64 1.95 2.61
C PRO A 428 29.44 0.87 1.54
N ASP A 429 30.48 0.22 1.09
CA ASP A 429 30.42 -0.84 0.08
C ASP A 429 29.46 -1.97 0.49
N GLU A 430 29.37 -2.21 1.80
CA GLU A 430 28.47 -3.18 2.39
C GLU A 430 26.98 -2.85 2.13
N TRP A 431 26.58 -1.58 2.13
CA TRP A 431 25.18 -1.19 1.88
C TRP A 431 24.71 -1.60 0.49
N SER A 432 25.51 -1.35 -0.55
CA SER A 432 25.18 -1.77 -1.90
C SER A 432 25.09 -3.28 -2.03
N ARG A 433 25.97 -4.01 -1.34
CA ARG A 433 25.95 -5.48 -1.31
C ARG A 433 24.72 -6.02 -0.59
N ILE A 434 24.36 -5.45 0.58
CA ILE A 434 23.18 -5.88 1.34
C ILE A 434 21.90 -5.57 0.53
N GLU A 435 21.81 -4.39 -0.09
CA GLU A 435 20.71 -4.02 -0.95
C GLU A 435 20.49 -5.06 -2.07
N GLN A 436 21.56 -5.49 -2.76
CA GLN A 436 21.49 -6.52 -3.79
C GLN A 436 21.01 -7.88 -3.25
N ILE A 437 21.47 -8.28 -2.06
CA ILE A 437 21.03 -9.52 -1.41
C ILE A 437 19.54 -9.46 -1.11
N LEU A 438 19.04 -8.35 -0.55
CA LEU A 438 17.66 -8.17 -0.20
C LEU A 438 16.73 -8.04 -1.42
N LYS A 439 17.27 -7.62 -2.56
CA LYS A 439 16.57 -7.61 -3.86
C LYS A 439 16.55 -8.97 -4.55
N SER A 440 17.44 -9.91 -4.16
CA SER A 440 17.52 -11.21 -4.79
C SER A 440 16.20 -12.00 -4.58
N LYS A 441 15.73 -12.66 -5.64
CA LYS A 441 14.53 -13.48 -5.56
C LYS A 441 14.80 -14.75 -4.77
N PRO A 442 13.87 -15.17 -3.89
CA PRO A 442 13.96 -16.47 -3.23
C PRO A 442 14.15 -17.60 -4.24
N GLY A 443 15.07 -18.51 -3.96
CA GLY A 443 15.38 -19.64 -4.84
C GLY A 443 16.42 -19.39 -5.93
N ASN A 444 16.74 -18.13 -6.24
CA ASN A 444 17.82 -17.75 -7.18
C ASN A 444 19.10 -17.29 -6.49
N THR A 445 19.18 -17.45 -5.18
CA THR A 445 20.36 -17.09 -4.41
C THR A 445 21.38 -18.19 -4.45
N GLU A 446 22.60 -17.86 -4.87
CA GLU A 446 23.74 -18.74 -4.67
C GLU A 446 23.91 -19.03 -3.16
N PRO A 447 24.39 -20.21 -2.77
CA PRO A 447 24.57 -20.57 -1.36
C PRO A 447 25.39 -19.56 -0.54
N GLU A 448 26.27 -18.84 -1.18
CA GLU A 448 27.06 -17.76 -0.59
C GLU A 448 26.25 -16.51 -0.24
N PHE A 449 25.03 -16.39 -0.76
CA PHE A 449 24.07 -15.31 -0.46
C PHE A 449 23.09 -15.65 0.66
N LEU A 450 23.30 -16.72 1.40
CA LEU A 450 22.51 -17.02 2.59
C LEU A 450 22.87 -16.02 3.71
N PRO A 451 21.93 -15.14 4.11
CA PRO A 451 22.22 -14.01 4.98
C PRO A 451 22.78 -14.39 6.36
N ASP A 452 22.40 -15.58 6.86
CA ASP A 452 22.79 -16.11 8.17
C ASP A 452 24.29 -16.47 8.31
N LYS A 453 25.04 -16.50 7.20
CA LYS A 453 26.45 -16.85 7.16
C LYS A 453 27.38 -15.67 6.99
N ARG A 454 26.87 -14.45 7.12
CA ARG A 454 27.63 -13.25 6.80
C ARG A 454 27.83 -12.36 8.00
N GLU A 455 29.04 -11.87 8.14
CA GLU A 455 29.38 -10.85 9.11
C GLU A 455 28.62 -9.56 8.78
N GLY A 456 27.91 -8.99 9.76
CA GLY A 456 27.12 -7.77 9.59
C GLY A 456 25.71 -7.97 9.02
N VAL A 457 25.31 -9.20 8.66
CA VAL A 457 23.94 -9.51 8.21
C VAL A 457 23.32 -10.55 9.13
N SER A 458 22.43 -10.14 10.01
CA SER A 458 21.62 -11.04 10.83
C SER A 458 20.27 -11.26 10.17
N VAL A 459 20.04 -12.45 9.63
CA VAL A 459 18.70 -12.89 9.28
C VAL A 459 18.07 -13.49 10.51
N VAL A 460 17.09 -12.78 11.04
CA VAL A 460 16.34 -13.28 12.18
C VAL A 460 15.19 -14.12 11.65
N PHE A 461 15.39 -15.44 11.58
CA PHE A 461 14.30 -16.39 11.40
C PHE A 461 13.57 -16.51 12.73
N HIS A 462 12.64 -15.61 12.97
CA HIS A 462 11.68 -15.81 14.04
C HIS A 462 10.56 -16.69 13.52
N CYS A 463 10.44 -17.88 14.10
CA CYS A 463 9.20 -18.62 14.13
C CYS A 463 8.24 -17.83 15.01
N GLU A 464 7.66 -16.76 14.47
CA GLU A 464 6.67 -15.98 15.17
C GLU A 464 5.34 -16.70 15.11
N GLN A 465 5.11 -17.45 16.13
CA GLN A 465 3.81 -18.01 16.39
C GLN A 465 2.99 -16.99 17.17
N GLU A 466 2.59 -15.95 16.47
CA GLU A 466 1.61 -14.99 16.99
C GLU A 466 0.18 -15.48 16.80
N ILE A 467 0.02 -16.53 15.99
CA ILE A 467 -1.17 -17.37 15.95
C ILE A 467 -0.78 -18.68 16.66
N PRO A 468 -1.49 -19.07 17.76
CA PRO A 468 -1.17 -20.35 18.40
C PRO A 468 -1.26 -21.49 17.39
N CYS A 469 -0.16 -22.19 17.16
CA CYS A 469 -0.24 -23.46 16.51
C CYS A 469 -0.97 -24.37 17.47
N ASN A 470 -2.17 -24.82 17.12
CA ASN A 470 -2.74 -25.99 17.82
C ASN A 470 -1.75 -27.13 17.65
N PRO A 471 -1.44 -27.86 18.72
CA PRO A 471 -0.50 -28.97 18.69
C PRO A 471 -0.93 -30.07 17.75
#